data_d01ab5505bc69a73a7865695662f9f5b
#
_entry.id   d01ab5505bc69a73a7865695662f9f5b
#
_cell.length_a   1.000
_cell.length_b   1.000
_cell.length_c   1.000
_cell.angle_alpha   90.00
_cell.angle_beta   90.00
_cell.angle_gamma   90.00
#
_symmetry.space_group_name_H-M   'P 1'
#
loop_
_entity.id
_entity.type
_entity.pdbx_description
1 polymer ?
#
loop_
_entity_poly.entity_id
_entity_poly.type
_entity_poly.pdbx_seq_one_letter_code
_entity_poly.pdbx_strand_id
1 'polypeptide(L)'
;MARFFIDRPVFAWVIAIIIMLAGGISILNLPISQYPSIAPPTIGITAQYPGASAQTVQDTVTQVIEQNMNGLDYLLYMSSTSDSSGQAQITLTFSADANPDIAQVQVQNKLQLATPLLPQEVQRQGISVAKRGANFLKVYAFVSEDGSMDNADIADYVATNLKDAISRISGVGEVSLFGSQYGMRIWLDPHKLQSYKLMPSDVINA
;
A
#
# COMPACT_ATOMS: atom_id res chain seq x y z
N MET A 1 11.47 47.01 -33.19
CA MET A 1 12.19 46.03 -32.33
C MET A 1 13.42 45.43 -33.05
N ALA A 2 13.36 45.02 -34.32
CA ALA A 2 14.47 44.41 -35.04
C ALA A 2 15.75 45.31 -35.10
N ARG A 3 15.60 46.63 -35.36
CA ARG A 3 16.73 47.58 -35.39
C ARG A 3 17.54 47.61 -34.10
N PHE A 4 16.93 47.44 -32.94
CA PHE A 4 17.61 47.41 -31.62
C PHE A 4 18.61 46.24 -31.51
N PHE A 5 18.26 45.09 -32.04
CA PHE A 5 19.13 43.89 -32.01
C PHE A 5 20.21 43.96 -33.11
N ILE A 6 19.96 44.65 -34.24
CA ILE A 6 20.95 44.87 -35.31
C ILE A 6 22.06 45.79 -34.82
N ASP A 7 21.71 46.85 -34.10
CA ASP A 7 22.66 47.83 -33.58
C ASP A 7 23.43 47.34 -32.33
N ARG A 8 22.92 46.25 -31.67
CA ARG A 8 23.52 45.68 -30.45
C ARG A 8 23.62 44.15 -30.52
N PRO A 9 24.50 43.58 -31.33
CA PRO A 9 24.59 42.14 -31.56
C PRO A 9 24.97 41.37 -30.28
N VAL A 10 25.77 41.93 -29.36
CA VAL A 10 26.14 41.29 -28.09
C VAL A 10 24.91 41.04 -27.22
N PHE A 11 23.95 41.97 -27.21
CA PHE A 11 22.74 41.81 -26.40
C PHE A 11 21.85 40.67 -26.94
N ALA A 12 21.80 40.51 -28.28
CA ALA A 12 21.09 39.38 -28.90
C ALA A 12 21.69 38.03 -28.53
N TRP A 13 23.05 37.93 -28.51
CA TRP A 13 23.74 36.71 -28.09
C TRP A 13 23.50 36.38 -26.64
N VAL A 14 23.54 37.35 -25.74
CA VAL A 14 23.25 37.12 -24.30
C VAL A 14 21.86 36.60 -24.09
N ILE A 15 20.83 37.17 -24.74
CA ILE A 15 19.46 36.69 -24.65
C ILE A 15 19.34 35.28 -25.21
N ALA A 16 19.97 34.99 -26.34
CA ALA A 16 19.94 33.65 -26.94
C ALA A 16 20.54 32.59 -26.01
N ILE A 17 21.68 32.91 -25.36
CA ILE A 17 22.32 32.02 -24.39
C ILE A 17 21.44 31.80 -23.16
N ILE A 18 20.81 32.85 -22.62
CA ILE A 18 19.90 32.75 -21.47
C ILE A 18 18.71 31.86 -21.82
N ILE A 19 18.08 32.02 -22.99
CA ILE A 19 16.96 31.19 -23.42
C ILE A 19 17.40 29.73 -23.60
N MET A 20 18.58 29.51 -24.17
CA MET A 20 19.16 28.17 -24.36
C MET A 20 19.43 27.47 -23.01
N LEU A 21 20.02 28.19 -22.04
CA LEU A 21 20.25 27.67 -20.69
C LEU A 21 18.92 27.39 -19.95
N ALA A 22 17.96 28.31 -20.01
CA ALA A 22 16.65 28.14 -19.41
C ALA A 22 15.92 26.93 -20.01
N GLY A 23 15.97 26.77 -21.34
CA GLY A 23 15.42 25.60 -22.04
C GLY A 23 16.11 24.30 -21.63
N GLY A 24 17.44 24.29 -21.52
CA GLY A 24 18.21 23.12 -21.07
C GLY A 24 17.85 22.70 -19.63
N ILE A 25 17.76 23.65 -18.71
CA ILE A 25 17.33 23.39 -17.33
C ILE A 25 15.88 22.91 -17.28
N SER A 26 15.01 23.49 -18.12
CA SER A 26 13.61 23.08 -18.19
C SER A 26 13.45 21.63 -18.65
N ILE A 27 14.26 21.18 -19.61
CA ILE A 27 14.25 19.78 -20.07
C ILE A 27 14.63 18.82 -18.96
N LEU A 28 15.63 19.15 -18.13
CA LEU A 28 16.06 18.31 -17.01
C LEU A 28 14.99 18.18 -15.92
N ASN A 29 14.13 19.18 -15.79
CA ASN A 29 13.04 19.19 -14.81
C ASN A 29 11.69 18.70 -15.36
N LEU A 30 11.63 18.32 -16.65
CA LEU A 30 10.38 17.75 -17.19
C LEU A 30 10.13 16.38 -16.54
N PRO A 31 8.95 16.16 -15.97
CA PRO A 31 8.58 14.84 -15.48
C PRO A 31 8.49 13.87 -16.67
N ILE A 32 9.42 12.92 -16.75
CA ILE A 32 9.39 11.88 -17.77
C ILE A 32 8.41 10.81 -17.29
N SER A 33 7.17 10.89 -17.73
CA SER A 33 6.20 9.81 -17.60
C SER A 33 6.11 9.08 -18.94
N GLN A 34 6.51 7.82 -18.95
CA GLN A 34 6.47 6.97 -20.15
C GLN A 34 5.01 6.69 -20.59
N TYR A 35 4.08 6.77 -19.65
CA TYR A 35 2.65 6.70 -19.87
C TYR A 35 1.96 7.77 -19.02
N PRO A 36 1.00 8.52 -19.56
CA PRO A 36 0.19 9.40 -18.72
C PRO A 36 -0.54 8.55 -17.67
N SER A 37 -0.60 9.03 -16.44
CA SER A 37 -1.33 8.38 -15.34
C SER A 37 -2.84 8.49 -15.61
N ILE A 38 -3.35 7.66 -16.53
CA ILE A 38 -4.77 7.62 -16.91
C ILE A 38 -5.57 6.85 -15.85
N ALA A 39 -4.90 6.01 -15.07
CA ALA A 39 -5.55 5.24 -14.02
C ALA A 39 -5.97 6.18 -12.88
N PRO A 40 -7.26 6.18 -12.52
CA PRO A 40 -7.75 6.93 -11.38
C PRO A 40 -7.04 6.48 -10.10
N PRO A 41 -6.73 7.38 -9.16
CA PRO A 41 -6.09 7.00 -7.91
C PRO A 41 -6.99 6.07 -7.09
N THR A 42 -6.38 5.04 -6.53
CA THR A 42 -7.07 4.05 -5.70
C THR A 42 -6.46 3.95 -4.31
N ILE A 43 -7.33 3.83 -3.30
CA ILE A 43 -6.95 3.58 -1.92
C ILE A 43 -7.48 2.21 -1.51
N GLY A 44 -6.59 1.35 -1.03
CA GLY A 44 -6.94 0.03 -0.51
C GLY A 44 -7.03 0.04 1.01
N ILE A 45 -8.08 -0.55 1.55
CA ILE A 45 -8.24 -0.87 2.98
C ILE A 45 -8.16 -2.39 3.10
N THR A 46 -7.34 -2.88 4.00
CA THR A 46 -7.22 -4.31 4.28
C THR A 46 -7.39 -4.54 5.77
N ALA A 47 -8.31 -5.41 6.14
CA ALA A 47 -8.57 -5.83 7.51
C ALA A 47 -8.52 -7.37 7.61
N GLN A 48 -8.11 -7.88 8.77
CA GLN A 48 -8.02 -9.32 9.03
C GLN A 48 -8.92 -9.69 10.21
N TYR A 49 -9.76 -10.70 10.01
CA TYR A 49 -10.57 -11.33 11.06
C TYR A 49 -10.28 -12.83 11.12
N PRO A 50 -9.21 -13.25 11.84
CA PRO A 50 -8.77 -14.63 11.86
C PRO A 50 -9.87 -15.59 12.34
N GLY A 51 -10.10 -16.67 11.61
CA GLY A 51 -11.08 -17.71 11.95
C GLY A 51 -12.53 -17.38 11.59
N ALA A 52 -12.82 -16.19 11.07
CA ALA A 52 -14.15 -15.84 10.60
C ALA A 52 -14.42 -16.39 9.19
N SER A 53 -15.65 -16.75 8.90
CA SER A 53 -16.10 -17.09 7.56
C SER A 53 -16.20 -15.84 6.66
N ALA A 54 -16.15 -16.00 5.34
CA ALA A 54 -16.32 -14.88 4.41
C ALA A 54 -17.62 -14.09 4.66
N GLN A 55 -18.72 -14.78 4.98
CA GLN A 55 -19.99 -14.15 5.31
C GLN A 55 -19.90 -13.33 6.59
N THR A 56 -19.27 -13.85 7.64
CA THR A 56 -19.07 -13.12 8.90
C THR A 56 -18.21 -11.89 8.67
N VAL A 57 -17.13 -12.00 7.90
CA VAL A 57 -16.27 -10.86 7.54
C VAL A 57 -17.06 -9.81 6.79
N GLN A 58 -17.89 -10.22 5.82
CA GLN A 58 -18.73 -9.32 5.06
C GLN A 58 -19.68 -8.54 5.96
N ASP A 59 -20.42 -9.24 6.84
CA ASP A 59 -21.48 -8.64 7.64
C ASP A 59 -20.95 -7.76 8.78
N THR A 60 -19.80 -8.14 9.38
CA THR A 60 -19.28 -7.45 10.59
C THR A 60 -18.12 -6.51 10.34
N VAL A 61 -17.41 -6.66 9.23
CA VAL A 61 -16.23 -5.84 8.92
C VAL A 61 -16.46 -5.02 7.66
N THR A 62 -16.73 -5.71 6.53
CA THR A 62 -16.78 -5.06 5.23
C THR A 62 -17.90 -4.03 5.16
N GLN A 63 -19.13 -4.42 5.50
CA GLN A 63 -20.28 -3.51 5.47
C GLN A 63 -20.12 -2.32 6.42
N VAL A 64 -19.56 -2.55 7.61
CA VAL A 64 -19.34 -1.48 8.60
C VAL A 64 -18.35 -0.44 8.04
N ILE A 65 -17.26 -0.89 7.42
CA ILE A 65 -16.29 0.02 6.80
C ILE A 65 -16.93 0.74 5.62
N GLU A 66 -17.60 0.04 4.69
CA GLU A 66 -18.25 0.63 3.52
C GLU A 66 -19.24 1.74 3.89
N GLN A 67 -20.09 1.50 4.88
CA GLN A 67 -21.06 2.49 5.34
C GLN A 67 -20.40 3.78 5.83
N ASN A 68 -19.23 3.65 6.47
CA ASN A 68 -18.47 4.81 6.97
C ASN A 68 -17.66 5.52 5.88
N MET A 69 -17.40 4.86 4.75
CA MET A 69 -16.68 5.48 3.62
C MET A 69 -17.57 6.36 2.75
N ASN A 70 -18.87 6.40 2.98
CA ASN A 70 -19.76 7.29 2.26
C ASN A 70 -19.44 8.77 2.52
N GLY A 71 -19.56 9.61 1.48
CA GLY A 71 -19.31 11.05 1.56
C GLY A 71 -17.83 11.44 1.55
N LEU A 72 -16.96 10.60 0.99
CA LEU A 72 -15.59 10.97 0.64
C LEU A 72 -15.60 11.83 -0.63
N ASP A 73 -14.79 12.88 -0.63
CA ASP A 73 -14.68 13.77 -1.78
C ASP A 73 -14.05 13.03 -2.98
N TYR A 74 -14.57 13.26 -4.16
CA TYR A 74 -14.10 12.66 -5.42
C TYR A 74 -14.18 11.13 -5.50
N LEU A 75 -14.87 10.46 -4.58
CA LEU A 75 -15.09 9.01 -4.66
C LEU A 75 -16.01 8.69 -5.84
N LEU A 76 -15.55 7.84 -6.76
CA LEU A 76 -16.35 7.37 -7.91
C LEU A 76 -17.13 6.10 -7.54
N TYR A 77 -16.42 5.10 -7.07
CA TYR A 77 -16.99 3.81 -6.64
C TYR A 77 -16.07 3.10 -5.67
N MET A 78 -16.63 2.13 -4.96
CA MET A 78 -15.88 1.19 -4.14
C MET A 78 -16.24 -0.24 -4.50
N SER A 79 -15.26 -1.13 -4.34
CA SER A 79 -15.42 -2.57 -4.52
C SER A 79 -14.80 -3.28 -3.33
N SER A 80 -15.45 -4.35 -2.87
CA SER A 80 -15.01 -5.09 -1.70
C SER A 80 -14.99 -6.58 -1.98
N THR A 81 -14.05 -7.26 -1.33
CA THR A 81 -13.94 -8.71 -1.35
C THR A 81 -13.72 -9.19 0.07
N SER A 82 -14.49 -10.21 0.46
CA SER A 82 -14.34 -10.92 1.73
C SER A 82 -14.05 -12.38 1.43
N ASP A 83 -12.98 -12.93 1.98
CA ASP A 83 -12.57 -14.29 1.70
C ASP A 83 -12.68 -15.22 2.93
N SER A 84 -12.55 -16.52 2.69
CA SER A 84 -12.61 -17.54 3.72
C SER A 84 -11.38 -17.62 4.63
N SER A 85 -10.31 -16.87 4.31
CA SER A 85 -9.14 -16.72 5.18
C SER A 85 -9.37 -15.67 6.26
N GLY A 86 -10.53 -15.02 6.26
CA GLY A 86 -10.87 -13.95 7.18
C GLY A 86 -10.38 -12.57 6.74
N GLN A 87 -9.99 -12.41 5.47
CA GLN A 87 -9.54 -11.13 4.95
C GLN A 87 -10.70 -10.34 4.33
N ALA A 88 -10.82 -9.07 4.72
CA ALA A 88 -11.61 -8.06 4.04
C ALA A 88 -10.68 -7.12 3.27
N GLN A 89 -10.96 -6.94 1.99
CA GLN A 89 -10.26 -6.01 1.12
C GLN A 89 -11.24 -5.07 0.47
N ILE A 90 -11.09 -3.77 0.70
CA ILE A 90 -11.95 -2.72 0.15
C ILE A 90 -11.08 -1.79 -0.69
N THR A 91 -11.47 -1.57 -1.93
CA THR A 91 -10.78 -0.68 -2.86
C THR A 91 -11.68 0.49 -3.18
N LEU A 92 -11.20 1.68 -2.89
CA LEU A 92 -11.86 2.95 -3.15
C LEU A 92 -11.22 3.60 -4.38
N THR A 93 -11.99 3.86 -5.41
CA THR A 93 -11.52 4.49 -6.65
C THR A 93 -12.01 5.92 -6.70
N PHE A 94 -11.08 6.85 -6.86
CA PHE A 94 -11.33 8.29 -6.90
C PHE A 94 -11.24 8.85 -8.31
N SER A 95 -11.77 10.02 -8.55
CA SER A 95 -11.61 10.70 -9.84
C SER A 95 -10.14 11.06 -10.10
N ALA A 96 -9.77 11.25 -11.36
CA ALA A 96 -8.41 11.62 -11.74
C ALA A 96 -7.95 12.96 -11.16
N ASP A 97 -8.90 13.84 -10.82
CA ASP A 97 -8.63 15.16 -10.21
C ASP A 97 -8.34 15.07 -8.69
N ALA A 98 -8.58 13.91 -8.08
CA ALA A 98 -8.34 13.72 -6.65
C ALA A 98 -6.84 13.64 -6.34
N ASN A 99 -6.41 14.35 -5.30
CA ASN A 99 -5.07 14.18 -4.77
C ASN A 99 -5.01 12.88 -3.93
N PRO A 100 -4.15 11.90 -4.29
CA PRO A 100 -4.08 10.62 -3.60
C PRO A 100 -3.69 10.71 -2.13
N ASP A 101 -2.87 11.71 -1.75
CA ASP A 101 -2.44 11.93 -0.37
C ASP A 101 -3.60 12.42 0.49
N ILE A 102 -4.37 13.37 -0.03
CA ILE A 102 -5.56 13.90 0.65
C ILE A 102 -6.62 12.81 0.75
N ALA A 103 -6.86 12.05 -0.31
CA ALA A 103 -7.81 10.94 -0.32
C ALA A 103 -7.44 9.89 0.75
N GLN A 104 -6.16 9.53 0.86
CA GLN A 104 -5.71 8.59 1.90
C GLN A 104 -5.98 9.12 3.32
N VAL A 105 -5.71 10.40 3.57
CA VAL A 105 -5.98 11.02 4.88
C VAL A 105 -7.49 11.03 5.19
N GLN A 106 -8.33 11.36 4.22
CA GLN A 106 -9.78 11.35 4.38
C GLN A 106 -10.29 9.92 4.69
N VAL A 107 -9.78 8.91 3.98
CA VAL A 107 -10.11 7.50 4.24
C VAL A 107 -9.67 7.08 5.64
N GLN A 108 -8.47 7.45 6.08
CA GLN A 108 -8.00 7.16 7.43
C GLN A 108 -8.87 7.81 8.51
N ASN A 109 -9.26 9.08 8.32
CA ASN A 109 -10.15 9.78 9.24
C ASN A 109 -11.53 9.09 9.35
N LYS A 110 -12.12 8.70 8.22
CA LYS A 110 -13.37 7.94 8.18
C LYS A 110 -13.24 6.58 8.85
N LEU A 111 -12.11 5.88 8.61
CA LEU A 111 -11.84 4.59 9.21
C LEU A 111 -11.71 4.66 10.74
N GLN A 112 -11.16 5.73 11.28
CA GLN A 112 -11.12 5.94 12.73
C GLN A 112 -12.51 5.97 13.36
N LEU A 113 -13.52 6.48 12.64
CA LEU A 113 -14.90 6.47 13.10
C LEU A 113 -15.52 5.06 13.02
N ALA A 114 -15.12 4.27 12.05
CA ALA A 114 -15.57 2.89 11.89
C ALA A 114 -14.91 1.91 12.88
N THR A 115 -13.66 2.15 13.26
CA THR A 115 -12.86 1.24 14.09
C THR A 115 -13.55 0.79 15.38
N PRO A 116 -14.20 1.65 16.19
CA PRO A 116 -14.88 1.22 17.41
C PRO A 116 -16.09 0.32 17.17
N LEU A 117 -16.62 0.29 15.96
CA LEU A 117 -17.79 -0.53 15.56
C LEU A 117 -17.38 -1.92 15.09
N LEU A 118 -16.07 -2.17 14.89
CA LEU A 118 -15.54 -3.42 14.40
C LEU A 118 -15.30 -4.42 15.53
N PRO A 119 -15.29 -5.75 15.24
CA PRO A 119 -14.91 -6.78 16.21
C PRO A 119 -13.53 -6.52 16.83
N GLN A 120 -13.37 -6.88 18.11
CA GLN A 120 -12.15 -6.62 18.87
C GLN A 120 -10.91 -7.28 18.26
N GLU A 121 -11.07 -8.46 17.66
CA GLU A 121 -10.02 -9.19 16.97
C GLU A 121 -9.47 -8.43 15.78
N VAL A 122 -10.36 -7.78 14.99
CA VAL A 122 -9.99 -6.95 13.85
C VAL A 122 -9.25 -5.70 14.31
N GLN A 123 -9.73 -5.08 15.40
CA GLN A 123 -9.07 -3.90 15.99
C GLN A 123 -7.65 -4.22 16.48
N ARG A 124 -7.44 -5.40 17.09
CA ARG A 124 -6.13 -5.86 17.59
C ARG A 124 -5.14 -6.16 16.46
N GLN A 125 -5.63 -6.73 15.35
CA GLN A 125 -4.81 -6.98 14.16
C GLN A 125 -4.39 -5.69 13.46
N GLY A 126 -5.20 -4.64 13.63
CA GLY A 126 -5.02 -3.39 12.91
C GLY A 126 -5.58 -3.44 11.50
N ILE A 127 -5.83 -2.26 10.96
CA ILE A 127 -6.39 -2.09 9.62
C ILE A 127 -5.39 -1.27 8.80
N SER A 128 -4.98 -1.81 7.66
CA SER A 128 -4.03 -1.15 6.77
C SER A 128 -4.77 -0.30 5.74
N VAL A 129 -4.29 0.93 5.54
CA VAL A 129 -4.75 1.83 4.47
C VAL A 129 -3.56 2.24 3.63
N ALA A 130 -3.58 1.87 2.37
CA ALA A 130 -2.49 2.14 1.44
C ALA A 130 -3.00 2.66 0.10
N LYS A 131 -2.21 3.53 -0.54
CA LYS A 131 -2.43 3.87 -1.94
C LYS A 131 -2.15 2.63 -2.77
N ARG A 132 -3.06 2.30 -3.67
CA ARG A 132 -2.85 1.21 -4.63
C ARG A 132 -2.63 1.79 -6.01
N GLY A 133 -1.53 1.38 -6.64
CA GLY A 133 -1.36 1.56 -8.08
C GLY A 133 -2.19 0.52 -8.83
N ALA A 134 -2.71 0.87 -10.00
CA ALA A 134 -3.43 -0.07 -10.86
C ALA A 134 -2.55 -1.26 -11.31
N ASN A 135 -1.22 -1.09 -11.32
CA ASN A 135 -0.26 -2.07 -11.81
C ASN A 135 0.98 -2.14 -10.93
N PHE A 136 1.62 -3.31 -10.90
CA PHE A 136 2.95 -3.44 -10.33
C PHE A 136 3.95 -2.63 -11.18
N LEU A 137 4.75 -1.81 -10.53
CA LEU A 137 5.86 -1.12 -11.19
C LEU A 137 6.91 -2.12 -11.67
N LYS A 138 7.23 -3.09 -10.82
CA LYS A 138 8.21 -4.13 -11.10
C LYS A 138 7.98 -5.36 -10.22
N VAL A 139 8.22 -6.53 -10.78
CA VAL A 139 8.18 -7.81 -10.07
C VAL A 139 9.57 -8.43 -10.16
N TYR A 140 10.12 -8.84 -9.03
CA TYR A 140 11.40 -9.54 -8.95
C TYR A 140 11.15 -10.98 -8.51
N ALA A 141 11.78 -11.94 -9.18
CA ALA A 141 11.83 -13.32 -8.74
C ALA A 141 13.23 -13.60 -8.15
N PHE A 142 13.24 -14.18 -6.95
CA PHE A 142 14.46 -14.63 -6.29
C PHE A 142 14.53 -16.15 -6.39
N VAL A 143 15.67 -16.66 -6.82
CA VAL A 143 15.91 -18.10 -6.98
C VAL A 143 17.26 -18.48 -6.39
N SER A 144 17.36 -19.68 -5.81
CA SER A 144 18.63 -20.25 -5.39
C SER A 144 19.22 -21.02 -6.56
N GLU A 145 20.39 -20.61 -7.08
CA GLU A 145 21.04 -21.28 -8.20
C GLU A 145 21.61 -22.65 -7.82
N ASP A 146 22.06 -22.79 -6.58
CA ASP A 146 22.65 -24.01 -6.04
C ASP A 146 21.64 -24.94 -5.34
N GLY A 147 20.37 -24.50 -5.23
CA GLY A 147 19.31 -25.25 -4.56
C GLY A 147 19.51 -25.40 -3.05
N SER A 148 20.38 -24.59 -2.43
CA SER A 148 20.66 -24.61 -0.99
C SER A 148 19.51 -24.05 -0.15
N MET A 149 18.64 -23.22 -0.72
CA MET A 149 17.49 -22.57 -0.08
C MET A 149 16.20 -23.01 -0.73
N ASP A 150 15.23 -23.39 0.08
CA ASP A 150 13.87 -23.66 -0.39
C ASP A 150 13.05 -22.37 -0.56
N ASN A 151 11.81 -22.49 -1.03
CA ASN A 151 10.95 -21.34 -1.27
C ASN A 151 10.61 -20.56 0.04
N ALA A 152 10.54 -21.25 1.17
CA ALA A 152 10.25 -20.61 2.45
C ALA A 152 11.49 -19.87 2.99
N ASP A 153 12.69 -20.47 2.83
CA ASP A 153 13.96 -19.83 3.16
C ASP A 153 14.17 -18.55 2.38
N ILE A 154 13.94 -18.59 1.06
CA ILE A 154 14.08 -17.42 0.19
C ILE A 154 13.06 -16.34 0.59
N ALA A 155 11.81 -16.72 0.86
CA ALA A 155 10.77 -15.78 1.26
C ALA A 155 11.10 -15.10 2.60
N ASP A 156 11.60 -15.86 3.56
CA ASP A 156 12.01 -15.35 4.87
C ASP A 156 13.23 -14.42 4.75
N TYR A 157 14.22 -14.79 3.95
CA TYR A 157 15.38 -13.95 3.66
C TYR A 157 14.98 -12.62 3.03
N VAL A 158 14.11 -12.65 2.03
CA VAL A 158 13.61 -11.43 1.35
C VAL A 158 12.79 -10.57 2.30
N ALA A 159 11.94 -11.18 3.13
CA ALA A 159 11.14 -10.47 4.13
C ALA A 159 12.01 -9.73 5.14
N THR A 160 13.03 -10.43 5.65
CA THR A 160 13.87 -9.92 6.74
C THR A 160 14.90 -8.89 6.26
N ASN A 161 15.49 -9.10 5.07
CA ASN A 161 16.65 -8.32 4.64
C ASN A 161 16.34 -7.31 3.53
N LEU A 162 15.37 -7.58 2.66
CA LEU A 162 15.16 -6.78 1.44
C LEU A 162 13.88 -5.93 1.48
N LYS A 163 12.79 -6.45 2.03
CA LYS A 163 11.49 -5.78 2.03
C LYS A 163 11.56 -4.38 2.62
N ASP A 164 12.13 -4.25 3.80
CA ASP A 164 12.22 -2.95 4.49
C ASP A 164 13.19 -1.99 3.79
N ALA A 165 14.29 -2.50 3.25
CA ALA A 165 15.24 -1.69 2.51
C ALA A 165 14.61 -1.10 1.25
N ILE A 166 13.84 -1.90 0.51
CA ILE A 166 13.14 -1.48 -0.71
C ILE A 166 12.00 -0.50 -0.38
N SER A 167 11.23 -0.76 0.69
CA SER A 167 10.10 0.08 1.08
C SER A 167 10.50 1.52 1.47
N ARG A 168 11.76 1.72 1.88
CA ARG A 168 12.31 3.05 2.25
C ARG A 168 12.83 3.85 1.07
N ILE A 169 12.87 3.28 -0.13
CA ILE A 169 13.32 4.00 -1.32
C ILE A 169 12.27 5.03 -1.71
N SER A 170 12.69 6.26 -1.96
CA SER A 170 11.80 7.34 -2.42
C SER A 170 11.12 6.94 -3.73
N GLY A 171 9.79 7.05 -3.78
CA GLY A 171 8.98 6.67 -4.93
C GLY A 171 8.40 5.25 -4.88
N VAL A 172 8.78 4.43 -3.88
CA VAL A 172 8.15 3.13 -3.64
C VAL A 172 6.92 3.34 -2.74
N GLY A 173 5.74 2.96 -3.24
CA GLY A 173 4.47 3.07 -2.51
C GLY A 173 4.18 1.87 -1.62
N GLU A 174 4.34 0.67 -2.17
CA GLU A 174 4.09 -0.59 -1.47
C GLU A 174 5.02 -1.69 -1.98
N VAL A 175 5.48 -2.55 -1.08
CA VAL A 175 6.26 -3.75 -1.40
C VAL A 175 5.48 -4.98 -0.94
N SER A 176 4.99 -5.75 -1.89
CA SER A 176 4.27 -7.00 -1.62
C SER A 176 5.19 -8.20 -1.82
N LEU A 177 5.24 -9.09 -0.84
CA LEU A 177 5.94 -10.35 -0.92
C LEU A 177 4.97 -11.47 -1.28
N PHE A 178 5.24 -12.17 -2.38
CA PHE A 178 4.53 -13.38 -2.76
C PHE A 178 5.32 -14.61 -2.27
N GLY A 179 5.00 -15.08 -1.07
CA GLY A 179 5.65 -16.23 -0.44
C GLY A 179 5.23 -16.37 1.02
N SER A 180 5.41 -17.54 1.58
CA SER A 180 5.13 -17.79 3.00
C SER A 180 6.41 -17.61 3.81
N GLN A 181 6.34 -16.76 4.83
CA GLN A 181 7.38 -16.64 5.84
C GLN A 181 7.29 -17.80 6.84
N TYR A 182 8.38 -18.07 7.54
CA TYR A 182 8.34 -19.00 8.66
C TYR A 182 7.39 -18.51 9.75
N GLY A 183 6.53 -19.42 10.21
CA GLY A 183 5.61 -19.16 11.30
C GLY A 183 5.73 -20.25 12.35
N MET A 184 5.83 -19.86 13.61
CA MET A 184 5.78 -20.82 14.72
C MET A 184 4.33 -21.18 15.02
N ARG A 185 3.98 -22.47 14.95
CA ARG A 185 2.68 -23.00 15.36
C ARG A 185 2.86 -23.78 16.66
N ILE A 186 2.21 -23.33 17.72
CA ILE A 186 2.23 -23.97 19.01
C ILE A 186 0.94 -24.76 19.19
N TRP A 187 1.06 -26.09 19.25
CA TRP A 187 -0.07 -26.97 19.49
C TRP A 187 -0.19 -27.24 20.97
N LEU A 188 -1.29 -26.80 21.56
CA LEU A 188 -1.57 -27.03 22.99
C LEU A 188 -2.27 -28.37 23.18
N ASP A 189 -1.68 -29.24 24.04
CA ASP A 189 -2.32 -30.47 24.46
C ASP A 189 -3.19 -30.19 25.69
N PRO A 190 -4.54 -30.38 25.61
CA PRO A 190 -5.44 -30.08 26.70
C PRO A 190 -5.16 -30.91 27.96
N HIS A 191 -4.72 -32.18 27.82
CA HIS A 191 -4.42 -33.04 28.93
C HIS A 191 -3.16 -32.60 29.70
N LYS A 192 -2.16 -32.14 28.95
CA LYS A 192 -0.95 -31.56 29.56
C LYS A 192 -1.24 -30.25 30.26
N LEU A 193 -2.02 -29.35 29.62
CA LEU A 193 -2.42 -28.11 30.26
C LEU A 193 -3.15 -28.36 31.58
N GLN A 194 -4.10 -29.32 31.57
CA GLN A 194 -4.81 -29.70 32.79
C GLN A 194 -3.89 -30.27 33.87
N SER A 195 -2.91 -31.09 33.49
CA SER A 195 -1.95 -31.68 34.44
C SER A 195 -1.06 -30.64 35.13
N TYR A 196 -0.71 -29.55 34.38
CA TYR A 196 0.04 -28.41 34.90
C TYR A 196 -0.83 -27.30 35.50
N LYS A 197 -2.17 -27.48 35.52
CA LYS A 197 -3.15 -26.48 35.98
C LYS A 197 -3.01 -25.12 35.24
N LEU A 198 -2.68 -25.15 33.95
CA LEU A 198 -2.55 -24.01 33.09
C LEU A 198 -3.78 -23.84 32.21
N MET A 199 -4.16 -22.60 31.97
CA MET A 199 -5.16 -22.23 30.96
C MET A 199 -4.45 -21.91 29.65
N PRO A 200 -5.13 -22.05 28.49
CA PRO A 200 -4.57 -21.60 27.22
C PRO A 200 -4.14 -20.12 27.23
N SER A 201 -4.85 -19.27 27.98
CA SER A 201 -4.50 -17.86 28.19
C SER A 201 -3.14 -17.65 28.85
N ASP A 202 -2.72 -18.55 29.74
CA ASP A 202 -1.44 -18.45 30.43
C ASP A 202 -0.27 -18.66 29.46
N VAL A 203 -0.46 -19.55 28.46
CA VAL A 203 0.53 -19.79 27.41
C VAL A 203 0.56 -18.63 26.38
N ILE A 204 -0.59 -17.98 26.15
CA ILE A 204 -0.65 -16.82 25.25
C ILE A 204 0.04 -15.60 25.86
N ASN A 205 0.01 -15.49 27.20
CA ASN A 205 0.56 -14.34 27.92
C ASN A 205 2.05 -14.52 28.30
N ALA A 206 2.61 -15.72 28.12
CA ALA A 206 4.01 -16.05 28.37
C ALA A 206 4.89 -15.88 27.14
#